data_6af3dd59fbb454f923ed3ba0b81283a6
#
_entry.id   6af3dd59fbb454f923ed3ba0b81283a6
#
_cell.length_a   1.000
_cell.length_b   1.000
_cell.length_c   1.000
_cell.angle_alpha   90.00
_cell.angle_beta   90.00
_cell.angle_gamma   90.00
#
_symmetry.space_group_name_H-M   'P 1'
#
loop_
_entity.id
_entity.type
_entity.pdbx_description
1 polymer ?
#
loop_
_entity_poly.entity_id
_entity_poly.type
_entity_poly.pdbx_seq_one_letter_code
_entity_poly.pdbx_strand_id
1 'polypeptide(L)'
;KILKLCNEHKIPVVPFGTGTSLEGNVVGNEKGITICLEKMNKILSVNVEDFDCRVQACVTKEQLNDYLREDGVFFPIDPGANAAIGGMASTSASGTMAVKYGTMKTVISGLTVVLPNGDIINTGSRTKKTSAGYNLTNLFIGSEGTLGIITEIQLRLSPIPESIMAAVCHFPTLENAVQTAQQVIQYGIPIARIEMLN
;
A
#
# COMPACT_ATOMS: atom_id res chain seq x y z
N LYS A 1 19.78 -6.84 13.68
CA LYS A 1 20.82 -6.40 14.65
C LYS A 1 20.50 -5.01 15.22
N ILE A 2 20.25 -3.97 14.39
CA ILE A 2 19.99 -2.59 14.86
C ILE A 2 18.80 -2.56 15.83
N LEU A 3 17.64 -3.10 15.45
CA LEU A 3 16.43 -3.10 16.31
C LEU A 3 16.67 -3.81 17.65
N LYS A 4 17.40 -4.94 17.63
CA LYS A 4 17.74 -5.66 18.85
C LYS A 4 18.54 -4.76 19.81
N LEU A 5 19.57 -4.09 19.31
CA LEU A 5 20.37 -3.15 20.10
C LEU A 5 19.53 -1.98 20.62
N CYS A 6 18.70 -1.39 19.76
CA CYS A 6 17.80 -0.29 20.16
C CYS A 6 16.82 -0.74 21.25
N ASN A 7 16.28 -1.95 21.14
CA ASN A 7 15.38 -2.49 22.15
C ASN A 7 16.07 -2.75 23.49
N GLU A 8 17.29 -3.26 23.48
CA GLU A 8 18.11 -3.48 24.68
C GLU A 8 18.36 -2.16 25.42
N HIS A 9 18.66 -1.09 24.68
CA HIS A 9 18.95 0.23 25.22
C HIS A 9 17.75 1.18 25.30
N LYS A 10 16.53 0.70 24.95
CA LYS A 10 15.30 1.52 24.94
C LYS A 10 15.40 2.77 24.07
N ILE A 11 16.11 2.66 22.94
CA ILE A 11 16.26 3.75 21.96
C ILE A 11 15.06 3.71 21.02
N PRO A 12 14.27 4.80 20.90
CA PRO A 12 13.19 4.91 19.94
C PRO A 12 13.71 4.80 18.49
N VAL A 13 12.95 4.13 17.63
CA VAL A 13 13.30 3.93 16.23
C VAL A 13 12.17 4.40 15.34
N VAL A 14 12.49 5.21 14.34
CA VAL A 14 11.55 5.66 13.31
C VAL A 14 12.02 5.12 11.95
N PRO A 15 11.26 4.23 11.30
CA PRO A 15 11.54 3.83 9.93
C PRO A 15 11.18 4.95 8.95
N PHE A 16 12.05 5.21 7.97
CA PHE A 16 11.88 6.27 7.00
C PHE A 16 11.98 5.71 5.57
N GLY A 17 10.96 5.95 4.77
CA GLY A 17 10.92 5.64 3.34
C GLY A 17 11.12 6.90 2.50
N THR A 18 10.07 7.32 1.75
CA THR A 18 10.07 8.55 0.94
C THR A 18 9.66 9.80 1.71
N GLY A 19 9.21 9.67 2.97
CA GLY A 19 8.83 10.80 3.81
C GLY A 19 7.58 11.57 3.37
N THR A 20 6.71 10.97 2.55
CA THR A 20 5.53 11.63 1.97
C THR A 20 4.32 11.71 2.91
N SER A 21 4.40 11.12 4.10
CA SER A 21 3.32 11.17 5.09
C SER A 21 3.13 12.59 5.64
N LEU A 22 1.88 13.02 5.76
CA LEU A 22 1.51 14.33 6.29
C LEU A 22 1.29 14.36 7.80
N GLU A 23 1.24 13.19 8.45
CA GLU A 23 0.79 13.05 9.84
C GLU A 23 1.92 13.12 10.87
N GLY A 24 3.15 13.42 10.43
CA GLY A 24 4.29 13.60 11.31
C GLY A 24 4.92 12.32 11.86
N ASN A 25 4.42 11.13 11.48
CA ASN A 25 4.93 9.83 11.92
C ASN A 25 6.35 9.50 11.46
N VAL A 26 6.91 10.29 10.52
CA VAL A 26 8.31 10.20 10.10
C VAL A 26 9.23 11.16 10.85
N VAL A 27 8.69 11.99 11.74
CA VAL A 27 9.47 12.94 12.55
C VAL A 27 10.15 12.18 13.68
N GLY A 28 11.47 12.24 13.68
CA GLY A 28 12.26 11.58 14.72
C GLY A 28 12.14 12.26 16.09
N ASN A 29 12.22 11.46 17.13
CA ASN A 29 12.38 11.97 18.51
C ASN A 29 13.85 12.36 18.73
N GLU A 30 14.12 13.42 19.51
CA GLU A 30 15.48 13.90 19.82
C GLU A 30 16.44 12.84 20.39
N LYS A 31 15.91 11.79 21.02
CA LYS A 31 16.67 10.70 21.62
C LYS A 31 16.60 9.39 20.83
N GLY A 32 16.02 9.42 19.61
CA GLY A 32 15.82 8.25 18.78
C GLY A 32 16.80 8.17 17.61
N ILE A 33 16.67 7.10 16.84
CA ILE A 33 17.33 6.95 15.55
C ILE A 33 16.32 6.79 14.43
N THR A 34 16.63 7.33 13.27
CA THR A 34 15.87 7.11 12.04
C THR A 34 16.58 6.06 11.20
N ILE A 35 15.86 5.00 10.81
CA ILE A 35 16.37 3.98 9.90
C ILE A 35 15.86 4.27 8.50
N CYS A 36 16.73 4.78 7.64
CA CYS A 36 16.42 5.03 6.23
C CYS A 36 16.40 3.70 5.46
N LEU A 37 15.26 3.43 4.80
CA LEU A 37 15.03 2.22 4.01
C LEU A 37 15.25 2.44 2.51
N GLU A 38 15.75 3.59 2.08
CA GLU A 38 15.89 3.98 0.66
C GLU A 38 16.63 2.95 -0.18
N LYS A 39 17.63 2.27 0.40
CA LYS A 39 18.38 1.19 -0.27
C LYS A 39 17.60 -0.12 -0.43
N MET A 40 16.42 -0.25 0.21
CA MET A 40 15.52 -1.39 0.05
C MET A 40 14.51 -1.13 -1.08
N ASN A 41 15.01 -0.97 -2.29
CA ASN A 41 14.25 -0.50 -3.46
C ASN A 41 14.24 -1.50 -4.63
N LYS A 42 14.42 -2.79 -4.36
CA LYS A 42 14.43 -3.83 -5.40
C LYS A 42 13.05 -4.45 -5.58
N ILE A 43 12.67 -4.65 -6.85
CA ILE A 43 11.60 -5.55 -7.24
C ILE A 43 12.22 -6.96 -7.23
N LEU A 44 11.71 -7.83 -6.35
CA LEU A 44 12.31 -9.13 -6.08
C LEU A 44 11.81 -10.21 -7.03
N SER A 45 10.52 -10.19 -7.34
CA SER A 45 9.89 -11.08 -8.32
C SER A 45 8.61 -10.48 -8.86
N VAL A 46 8.29 -10.82 -10.11
CA VAL A 46 7.01 -10.54 -10.75
C VAL A 46 6.50 -11.83 -11.38
N ASN A 47 5.26 -12.19 -11.09
CA ASN A 47 4.57 -13.36 -11.63
C ASN A 47 3.30 -12.88 -12.32
N VAL A 48 3.41 -12.51 -13.59
CA VAL A 48 2.34 -11.90 -14.37
C VAL A 48 1.12 -12.82 -14.46
N GLU A 49 1.34 -14.11 -14.69
CA GLU A 49 0.27 -15.12 -14.81
C GLU A 49 -0.52 -15.30 -13.50
N ASP A 50 0.12 -15.07 -12.36
CA ASP A 50 -0.49 -15.17 -11.03
C ASP A 50 -1.02 -13.82 -10.52
N PHE A 51 -0.80 -12.74 -11.26
CA PHE A 51 -1.14 -11.37 -10.86
C PHE A 51 -0.55 -10.98 -9.51
N ASP A 52 0.71 -11.31 -9.28
CA ASP A 52 1.39 -10.93 -8.04
C ASP A 52 2.84 -10.51 -8.27
N CYS A 53 3.39 -9.77 -7.32
CA CYS A 53 4.80 -9.44 -7.26
C CYS A 53 5.28 -9.30 -5.81
N ARG A 54 6.61 -9.43 -5.62
CA ARG A 54 7.26 -9.18 -4.34
C ARG A 54 8.26 -8.05 -4.49
N VAL A 55 8.16 -7.07 -3.61
CA VAL A 55 8.99 -5.85 -3.64
C VAL A 55 9.59 -5.56 -2.27
N GLN A 56 10.70 -4.84 -2.24
CA GLN A 56 11.24 -4.26 -1.03
C GLN A 56 10.50 -2.97 -0.65
N ALA A 57 10.57 -2.59 0.62
CA ALA A 57 9.72 -1.56 1.21
C ALA A 57 9.83 -0.17 0.57
N CYS A 58 10.99 0.18 0.01
CA CYS A 58 11.21 1.51 -0.58
C CYS A 58 11.07 1.54 -2.11
N VAL A 59 10.58 0.47 -2.74
CA VAL A 59 10.07 0.54 -4.12
C VAL A 59 8.89 1.51 -4.13
N THR A 60 8.90 2.49 -5.04
CA THR A 60 7.81 3.44 -5.17
C THR A 60 6.72 2.90 -6.10
N LYS A 61 5.51 3.46 -5.97
CA LYS A 61 4.38 3.15 -6.86
C LYS A 61 4.76 3.35 -8.34
N GLU A 62 5.38 4.48 -8.65
CA GLU A 62 5.77 4.80 -10.04
C GLU A 62 6.84 3.83 -10.53
N GLN A 63 7.89 3.58 -9.75
CA GLN A 63 8.94 2.62 -10.10
C GLN A 63 8.35 1.24 -10.41
N LEU A 64 7.39 0.77 -9.61
CA LEU A 64 6.75 -0.52 -9.87
C LEU A 64 5.91 -0.51 -11.13
N ASN A 65 5.07 0.50 -11.34
CA ASN A 65 4.21 0.59 -12.52
C ASN A 65 5.00 0.84 -13.81
N ASP A 66 6.11 1.59 -13.75
CA ASP A 66 7.02 1.72 -14.88
C ASP A 66 7.68 0.39 -15.26
N TYR A 67 8.06 -0.41 -14.26
CA TYR A 67 8.61 -1.74 -14.48
C TYR A 67 7.59 -2.69 -15.12
N LEU A 68 6.30 -2.61 -14.71
CA LEU A 68 5.22 -3.49 -15.18
C LEU A 68 4.56 -3.01 -16.48
N ARG A 69 5.03 -1.92 -17.07
CA ARG A 69 4.36 -1.23 -18.21
C ARG A 69 4.03 -2.15 -19.38
N GLU A 70 4.94 -3.05 -19.73
CA GLU A 70 4.81 -3.94 -20.89
C GLU A 70 4.17 -5.30 -20.55
N ASP A 71 3.92 -5.55 -19.25
CA ASP A 71 3.45 -6.84 -18.76
C ASP A 71 1.90 -6.98 -18.77
N GLY A 72 1.17 -5.93 -19.14
CA GLY A 72 -0.29 -5.92 -19.15
C GLY A 72 -0.94 -5.92 -17.75
N VAL A 73 -0.16 -5.69 -16.71
CA VAL A 73 -0.60 -5.63 -15.31
C VAL A 73 -0.11 -4.36 -14.63
N PHE A 74 -0.75 -3.95 -13.55
CA PHE A 74 -0.35 -2.76 -12.80
C PHE A 74 -0.68 -2.88 -11.31
N PHE A 75 0.00 -2.09 -10.50
CA PHE A 75 -0.30 -1.89 -9.10
C PHE A 75 -1.34 -0.77 -8.94
N PRO A 76 -2.56 -1.07 -8.41
CA PRO A 76 -3.71 -0.18 -8.57
C PRO A 76 -3.88 0.88 -7.49
N ILE A 77 -3.08 0.88 -6.42
CA ILE A 77 -3.26 1.88 -5.34
C ILE A 77 -2.54 3.17 -5.73
N ASP A 78 -3.29 4.27 -5.79
CA ASP A 78 -2.86 5.54 -6.36
C ASP A 78 -2.96 6.74 -5.38
N PRO A 79 -2.22 6.75 -4.27
CA PRO A 79 -2.13 7.96 -3.44
C PRO A 79 -1.57 9.12 -4.27
N GLY A 80 -1.90 10.35 -3.89
CA GLY A 80 -1.48 11.55 -4.63
C GLY A 80 0.03 11.73 -4.75
N ALA A 81 0.81 11.22 -3.81
CA ALA A 81 2.27 11.27 -3.83
C ALA A 81 2.88 10.00 -4.45
N ASN A 82 4.09 10.11 -5.01
CA ASN A 82 4.89 8.95 -5.37
C ASN A 82 5.53 8.34 -4.12
N ALA A 83 4.73 7.58 -3.38
CA ALA A 83 5.10 7.03 -2.09
C ALA A 83 5.79 5.67 -2.21
N ALA A 84 6.63 5.36 -1.23
CA ALA A 84 7.19 4.02 -1.04
C ALA A 84 6.12 3.02 -0.60
N ILE A 85 6.09 1.84 -1.19
CA ILE A 85 5.07 0.81 -0.94
C ILE A 85 5.06 0.36 0.52
N GLY A 86 6.21 0.30 1.19
CA GLY A 86 6.29 0.03 2.63
C GLY A 86 5.65 1.11 3.49
N GLY A 87 5.83 2.38 3.12
CA GLY A 87 5.14 3.51 3.73
C GLY A 87 3.62 3.45 3.49
N MET A 88 3.21 3.15 2.26
CA MET A 88 1.79 2.94 1.92
C MET A 88 1.17 1.81 2.72
N ALA A 89 1.89 0.70 2.92
CA ALA A 89 1.44 -0.40 3.76
C ALA A 89 1.29 0.05 5.22
N SER A 90 2.28 0.77 5.74
CA SER A 90 2.28 1.25 7.14
C SER A 90 1.15 2.21 7.45
N THR A 91 0.73 3.05 6.50
CA THR A 91 -0.37 4.01 6.67
C THR A 91 -1.71 3.48 6.17
N SER A 92 -1.76 2.22 5.68
CA SER A 92 -2.97 1.68 5.02
C SER A 92 -3.49 2.58 3.91
N ALA A 93 -2.59 3.06 3.06
CA ALA A 93 -2.89 4.04 2.02
C ALA A 93 -4.02 3.57 1.08
N SER A 94 -4.73 4.53 0.56
CA SER A 94 -5.74 4.37 -0.49
C SER A 94 -5.52 5.43 -1.58
N GLY A 95 -6.38 5.44 -2.56
CA GLY A 95 -6.38 6.44 -3.62
C GLY A 95 -7.74 6.53 -4.27
N THR A 96 -7.85 7.31 -5.34
CA THR A 96 -9.11 7.57 -6.04
C THR A 96 -9.70 6.31 -6.69
N MET A 97 -8.86 5.33 -7.02
CA MET A 97 -9.28 4.04 -7.57
C MET A 97 -9.75 3.02 -6.51
N ALA A 98 -9.84 3.42 -5.23
CA ALA A 98 -10.24 2.52 -4.15
C ALA A 98 -11.66 1.95 -4.32
N VAL A 99 -12.54 2.64 -5.05
CA VAL A 99 -13.90 2.17 -5.37
C VAL A 99 -13.86 0.79 -6.05
N LYS A 100 -12.93 0.59 -6.98
CA LYS A 100 -12.78 -0.68 -7.73
C LYS A 100 -11.77 -1.61 -7.10
N TYR A 101 -10.62 -1.10 -6.72
CA TYR A 101 -9.46 -1.92 -6.37
C TYR A 101 -9.23 -2.03 -4.85
N GLY A 102 -9.98 -1.27 -4.05
CA GLY A 102 -9.81 -1.25 -2.60
C GLY A 102 -8.60 -0.44 -2.14
N THR A 103 -8.03 -0.83 -1.01
CA THR A 103 -6.91 -0.17 -0.34
C THR A 103 -5.70 -1.10 -0.25
N MET A 104 -4.62 -0.66 0.39
CA MET A 104 -3.47 -1.52 0.69
C MET A 104 -3.87 -2.83 1.39
N LYS A 105 -4.92 -2.82 2.22
CA LYS A 105 -5.46 -4.05 2.86
C LYS A 105 -5.97 -5.08 1.85
N THR A 106 -6.44 -4.65 0.70
CA THR A 106 -6.96 -5.51 -0.36
C THR A 106 -5.85 -6.12 -1.21
N VAL A 107 -4.79 -5.34 -1.47
CA VAL A 107 -3.75 -5.73 -2.43
C VAL A 107 -2.53 -6.38 -1.78
N ILE A 108 -2.32 -6.22 -0.48
CA ILE A 108 -1.22 -6.90 0.21
C ILE A 108 -1.66 -8.31 0.62
N SER A 109 -0.91 -9.31 0.19
CA SER A 109 -1.14 -10.72 0.55
C SER A 109 -0.14 -11.27 1.57
N GLY A 110 1.00 -10.59 1.77
CA GLY A 110 2.01 -11.00 2.75
C GLY A 110 3.05 -9.92 2.99
N LEU A 111 3.72 -10.02 4.12
CA LEU A 111 4.74 -9.06 4.57
C LEU A 111 5.94 -9.81 5.16
N THR A 112 7.14 -9.27 4.97
CA THR A 112 8.30 -9.55 5.82
C THR A 112 8.50 -8.36 6.75
N VAL A 113 8.48 -8.62 8.06
CA VAL A 113 8.54 -7.59 9.10
C VAL A 113 9.66 -7.92 10.08
N VAL A 114 10.43 -6.91 10.47
CA VAL A 114 11.39 -6.99 11.57
C VAL A 114 10.75 -6.43 12.82
N LEU A 115 10.56 -7.26 13.83
CA LEU A 115 9.96 -6.89 15.11
C LEU A 115 10.92 -6.08 15.98
N PRO A 116 10.42 -5.38 17.01
CA PRO A 116 11.27 -4.59 17.92
C PRO A 116 12.37 -5.40 18.62
N ASN A 117 12.14 -6.69 18.90
CA ASN A 117 13.13 -7.60 19.47
C ASN A 117 14.20 -8.09 18.46
N GLY A 118 14.06 -7.68 17.19
CA GLY A 118 14.97 -8.05 16.10
C GLY A 118 14.64 -9.34 15.39
N ASP A 119 13.55 -10.03 15.76
CA ASP A 119 13.07 -11.20 15.04
C ASP A 119 12.50 -10.81 13.68
N ILE A 120 12.67 -11.67 12.69
CA ILE A 120 12.13 -11.49 11.34
C ILE A 120 10.97 -12.47 11.19
N ILE A 121 9.81 -11.94 10.88
CA ILE A 121 8.61 -12.75 10.63
C ILE A 121 8.09 -12.54 9.21
N ASN A 122 7.47 -13.59 8.68
CA ASN A 122 6.70 -13.53 7.45
C ASN A 122 5.23 -13.74 7.78
N THR A 123 4.37 -12.88 7.24
CA THR A 123 2.92 -12.98 7.38
C THR A 123 2.28 -13.25 6.04
N GLY A 124 1.14 -13.93 6.04
CA GLY A 124 0.39 -14.21 4.82
C GLY A 124 1.09 -15.17 3.86
N SER A 125 0.69 -15.13 2.61
CA SER A 125 1.24 -15.95 1.53
C SER A 125 0.85 -15.36 0.16
N ARG A 126 1.32 -15.97 -0.94
CA ARG A 126 0.90 -15.62 -2.31
C ARG A 126 -0.56 -16.00 -2.61
N THR A 127 -1.15 -16.91 -1.84
CA THR A 127 -2.50 -17.41 -2.12
C THR A 127 -3.55 -16.32 -1.95
N LYS A 128 -4.55 -16.29 -2.85
CA LYS A 128 -5.65 -15.33 -2.78
C LYS A 128 -6.56 -15.55 -1.56
N LYS A 129 -6.66 -16.77 -1.07
CA LYS A 129 -7.52 -17.16 0.05
C LYS A 129 -6.76 -18.05 1.03
N THR A 130 -6.91 -17.76 2.30
CA THR A 130 -6.52 -18.64 3.40
C THR A 130 -7.61 -18.62 4.47
N SER A 131 -7.83 -19.77 5.11
CA SER A 131 -8.71 -19.91 6.28
C SER A 131 -7.91 -20.24 7.55
N ALA A 132 -6.58 -20.20 7.49
CA ALA A 132 -5.70 -20.61 8.58
C ALA A 132 -5.33 -19.41 9.46
N GLY A 133 -5.66 -19.49 10.74
CA GLY A 133 -5.18 -18.61 11.80
C GLY A 133 -5.65 -17.15 11.71
N TYR A 134 -4.98 -16.30 12.47
CA TYR A 134 -5.21 -14.85 12.45
C TYR A 134 -4.63 -14.19 11.21
N ASN A 135 -5.26 -13.13 10.73
CA ASN A 135 -4.74 -12.31 9.65
C ASN A 135 -3.70 -11.31 10.18
N LEU A 136 -2.49 -11.79 10.42
CA LEU A 136 -1.39 -10.95 10.89
C LEU A 136 -0.95 -9.91 9.84
N THR A 137 -1.12 -10.20 8.56
CA THR A 137 -0.82 -9.22 7.50
C THR A 137 -1.62 -7.93 7.71
N ASN A 138 -2.93 -8.04 7.95
CA ASN A 138 -3.78 -6.88 8.19
C ASN A 138 -3.52 -6.19 9.54
N LEU A 139 -2.91 -6.88 10.50
CA LEU A 139 -2.47 -6.27 11.76
C LEU A 139 -1.34 -5.25 11.52
N PHE A 140 -0.39 -5.57 10.64
CA PHE A 140 0.73 -4.68 10.32
C PHE A 140 0.36 -3.56 9.34
N ILE A 141 -0.65 -3.76 8.49
CA ILE A 141 -1.13 -2.72 7.58
C ILE A 141 -1.86 -1.64 8.38
N GLY A 142 -1.37 -0.41 8.31
CA GLY A 142 -1.88 0.71 9.10
C GLY A 142 -1.30 0.78 10.51
N SER A 143 -0.23 0.03 10.81
CA SER A 143 0.44 0.06 12.11
C SER A 143 1.36 1.27 12.31
N GLU A 144 1.65 2.02 11.26
CA GLU A 144 2.49 3.24 11.27
C GLU A 144 3.84 3.06 11.96
N GLY A 145 4.45 1.87 11.81
CA GLY A 145 5.74 1.53 12.40
C GLY A 145 5.69 1.12 13.88
N THR A 146 4.53 1.13 14.53
CA THR A 146 4.39 0.83 15.97
C THR A 146 4.61 -0.64 16.32
N LEU A 147 4.42 -1.56 15.38
CA LEU A 147 4.53 -3.00 15.60
C LEU A 147 5.84 -3.60 15.05
N GLY A 148 6.50 -2.91 14.13
CA GLY A 148 7.72 -3.38 13.49
C GLY A 148 8.02 -2.66 12.19
N ILE A 149 9.14 -3.00 11.55
CA ILE A 149 9.58 -2.43 10.29
C ILE A 149 9.26 -3.38 9.15
N ILE A 150 8.39 -2.96 8.24
CA ILE A 150 8.09 -3.68 7.01
C ILE A 150 9.28 -3.56 6.08
N THR A 151 9.81 -4.69 5.60
CA THR A 151 10.99 -4.74 4.73
C THR A 151 10.70 -5.27 3.33
N GLU A 152 9.73 -6.19 3.21
CA GLU A 152 9.29 -6.71 1.92
C GLU A 152 7.77 -6.91 1.92
N ILE A 153 7.18 -6.73 0.76
CA ILE A 153 5.74 -6.77 0.56
C ILE A 153 5.41 -7.69 -0.61
N GLN A 154 4.49 -8.64 -0.38
CA GLN A 154 3.85 -9.43 -1.40
C GLN A 154 2.57 -8.73 -1.84
N LEU A 155 2.50 -8.34 -3.11
CA LEU A 155 1.42 -7.55 -3.68
C LEU A 155 0.60 -8.35 -4.68
N ARG A 156 -0.68 -8.01 -4.79
CA ARG A 156 -1.54 -8.39 -5.90
C ARG A 156 -1.56 -7.29 -6.94
N LEU A 157 -1.47 -7.69 -8.18
CA LEU A 157 -1.56 -6.83 -9.34
C LEU A 157 -2.96 -6.93 -9.97
N SER A 158 -3.30 -5.97 -10.79
CA SER A 158 -4.54 -5.96 -11.56
C SER A 158 -4.22 -5.92 -13.05
N PRO A 159 -5.04 -6.54 -13.91
CA PRO A 159 -4.88 -6.39 -15.35
C PRO A 159 -5.17 -4.95 -15.78
N ILE A 160 -4.42 -4.46 -16.75
CA ILE A 160 -4.70 -3.19 -17.41
C ILE A 160 -5.99 -3.34 -18.20
N PRO A 161 -7.01 -2.47 -18.04
CA PRO A 161 -8.24 -2.56 -18.78
C PRO A 161 -8.01 -2.27 -20.28
N GLU A 162 -8.69 -3.01 -21.15
CA GLU A 162 -8.59 -2.83 -22.62
C GLU A 162 -9.02 -1.43 -23.08
N SER A 163 -9.98 -0.83 -22.37
CA SER A 163 -10.45 0.52 -22.65
C SER A 163 -10.82 1.27 -21.38
N ILE A 164 -10.61 2.56 -21.41
CA ILE A 164 -10.96 3.49 -20.32
C ILE A 164 -11.82 4.60 -20.90
N MET A 165 -12.96 4.84 -20.28
CA MET A 165 -13.81 6.00 -20.55
C MET A 165 -13.82 6.91 -19.33
N ALA A 166 -13.80 8.22 -19.56
CA ALA A 166 -13.97 9.23 -18.54
C ALA A 166 -15.09 10.19 -18.93
N ALA A 167 -15.86 10.64 -17.94
CA ALA A 167 -16.91 11.63 -18.13
C ALA A 167 -16.87 12.67 -17.01
N VAL A 168 -17.17 13.91 -17.35
CA VAL A 168 -17.44 15.00 -16.42
C VAL A 168 -18.92 15.35 -16.55
N CYS A 169 -19.64 15.28 -15.43
CA CYS A 169 -21.07 15.58 -15.39
C CYS A 169 -21.32 16.77 -14.47
N HIS A 170 -22.12 17.73 -14.94
CA HIS A 170 -22.55 18.86 -14.13
C HIS A 170 -23.95 18.62 -13.59
N PHE A 171 -24.15 18.93 -12.32
CA PHE A 171 -25.43 18.74 -11.64
C PHE A 171 -25.93 20.06 -11.07
N PRO A 172 -27.24 20.32 -11.11
CA PRO A 172 -27.82 21.55 -10.58
C PRO A 172 -27.79 21.59 -9.04
N THR A 173 -27.76 20.43 -8.38
CA THR A 173 -27.68 20.32 -6.92
C THR A 173 -26.75 19.23 -6.47
N LEU A 174 -26.24 19.33 -5.24
CA LEU A 174 -25.41 18.33 -4.60
C LEU A 174 -26.14 16.97 -4.49
N GLU A 175 -27.44 17.02 -4.16
CA GLU A 175 -28.27 15.82 -4.02
C GLU A 175 -28.31 15.01 -5.31
N ASN A 176 -28.43 15.67 -6.47
CA ASN A 176 -28.47 14.99 -7.77
C ASN A 176 -27.13 14.31 -8.08
N ALA A 177 -26.01 14.95 -7.74
CA ALA A 177 -24.68 14.34 -7.88
C ALA A 177 -24.53 13.10 -7.01
N VAL A 178 -24.90 13.20 -5.73
CA VAL A 178 -24.82 12.08 -4.77
C VAL A 178 -25.74 10.92 -5.19
N GLN A 179 -26.98 11.21 -5.59
CA GLN A 179 -27.91 10.19 -6.09
C GLN A 179 -27.38 9.46 -7.32
N THR A 180 -26.75 10.18 -8.24
CA THR A 180 -26.13 9.57 -9.41
C THR A 180 -25.00 8.63 -9.02
N ALA A 181 -24.12 9.04 -8.11
CA ALA A 181 -23.03 8.19 -7.60
C ALA A 181 -23.58 6.92 -6.92
N GLN A 182 -24.64 7.05 -6.10
CA GLN A 182 -25.31 5.91 -5.48
C GLN A 182 -25.89 4.94 -6.52
N GLN A 183 -26.57 5.44 -7.54
CA GLN A 183 -27.14 4.62 -8.61
C GLN A 183 -26.09 3.87 -9.41
N VAL A 184 -24.97 4.54 -9.73
CA VAL A 184 -23.84 3.89 -10.41
C VAL A 184 -23.35 2.67 -9.65
N ILE A 185 -23.21 2.79 -8.32
CA ILE A 185 -22.79 1.69 -7.46
C ILE A 185 -23.88 0.63 -7.33
N GLN A 186 -25.15 1.02 -7.12
CA GLN A 186 -26.29 0.10 -6.97
C GLN A 186 -26.54 -0.73 -8.22
N TYR A 187 -26.33 -0.17 -9.40
CA TYR A 187 -26.46 -0.90 -10.67
C TYR A 187 -25.25 -1.80 -10.98
N GLY A 188 -24.25 -1.84 -10.11
CA GLY A 188 -23.06 -2.66 -10.30
C GLY A 188 -22.20 -2.21 -11.49
N ILE A 189 -22.27 -0.93 -11.88
CA ILE A 189 -21.43 -0.40 -12.95
C ILE A 189 -19.97 -0.47 -12.51
N PRO A 190 -19.06 -1.08 -13.29
CA PRO A 190 -17.66 -1.29 -12.87
C PRO A 190 -16.85 0.00 -12.93
N ILE A 191 -17.26 1.00 -12.15
CA ILE A 191 -16.59 2.29 -12.06
C ILE A 191 -15.25 2.13 -11.36
N ALA A 192 -14.17 2.64 -11.97
CA ALA A 192 -12.84 2.56 -11.37
C ALA A 192 -12.56 3.74 -10.44
N ARG A 193 -13.08 4.91 -10.80
CA ARG A 193 -12.89 6.16 -10.06
C ARG A 193 -14.17 6.96 -10.13
N ILE A 194 -14.60 7.52 -9.02
CA ILE A 194 -15.72 8.47 -8.95
C ILE A 194 -15.37 9.53 -7.93
N GLU A 195 -15.35 10.78 -8.36
CA GLU A 195 -14.99 11.92 -7.53
C GLU A 195 -15.97 13.05 -7.77
N MET A 196 -16.28 13.78 -6.72
CA MET A 196 -17.10 14.97 -6.78
C MET A 196 -16.23 16.17 -6.47
N LEU A 197 -16.27 17.15 -7.34
CA LEU A 197 -15.59 18.44 -7.18
C LEU A 197 -16.65 19.52 -6.96
N ASN A 198 -16.37 20.44 -6.03
CA ASN A 198 -17.22 21.58 -5.72
C ASN A 198 -16.57 22.86 -6.24
#